data_e32d90e45cc36439bd2b25b626b1c2c2
#
_entry.id   e32d90e45cc36439bd2b25b626b1c2c2
#
_cell.length_a   1.000
_cell.length_b   1.000
_cell.length_c   1.000
_cell.angle_alpha   90.00
_cell.angle_beta   90.00
_cell.angle_gamma   90.00
#
_symmetry.space_group_name_H-M   'P 1'
#
loop_
_entity.id
_entity.type
_entity.pdbx_description
1 polymer ?
#
loop_
_entity_poly.entity_id
_entity_poly.type
_entity_poly.pdbx_seq_one_letter_code
_entity_poly.pdbx_strand_id
1 'polypeptide(L)'
;VRFESCNISQNSFHVMDLRQMKFINSLIQDCGFEECNLEKALFDNCNLLQTVFIKNNLKKANFETSKNYLIDSKQNDIQNALFTLPEALSFLSFLPIKIK
;
A
#
# COMPACT_ATOMS: atom_id res chain seq x y z
N VAL A 1 12.49 -8.49 9.17
CA VAL A 1 12.87 -8.41 7.75
C VAL A 1 12.48 -7.06 7.19
N ARG A 2 13.34 -6.49 6.39
CA ARG A 2 13.05 -5.19 5.80
C ARG A 2 13.78 -5.03 4.47
N PHE A 3 13.20 -4.17 3.63
CA PHE A 3 13.83 -3.69 2.42
C PHE A 3 14.16 -2.22 2.61
N GLU A 4 15.40 -1.86 2.44
CA GLU A 4 15.83 -0.47 2.62
C GLU A 4 16.57 0.01 1.38
N SER A 5 16.16 1.16 0.85
CA SER A 5 16.77 1.78 -0.34
C SER A 5 16.79 0.83 -1.53
N CYS A 6 15.73 0.03 -1.68
CA CYS A 6 15.64 -0.96 -2.75
C CYS A 6 14.78 -0.45 -3.89
N ASN A 7 15.02 -1.01 -5.07
CA ASN A 7 14.12 -0.88 -6.21
C ASN A 7 13.55 -2.26 -6.48
N ILE A 8 12.26 -2.44 -6.14
CA ILE A 8 11.59 -3.72 -6.33
C ILE A 8 10.46 -3.60 -7.36
N SER A 9 10.68 -2.76 -8.35
CA SER A 9 9.69 -2.51 -9.40
C SER A 9 9.39 -3.74 -10.23
N GLN A 10 8.17 -3.82 -10.77
CA GLN A 10 7.73 -4.86 -11.70
C GLN A 10 7.75 -6.27 -11.07
N ASN A 11 7.46 -6.35 -9.79
CA ASN A 11 7.35 -7.62 -9.07
C ASN A 11 5.90 -7.89 -8.67
N SER A 12 5.59 -9.17 -8.48
CA SER A 12 4.28 -9.58 -7.98
C SER A 12 4.45 -10.38 -6.70
N PHE A 13 3.61 -10.06 -5.73
CA PHE A 13 3.57 -10.76 -4.45
C PHE A 13 2.18 -11.35 -4.30
N HIS A 14 2.10 -12.67 -4.27
CA HIS A 14 0.82 -13.38 -4.28
C HIS A 14 0.76 -14.38 -3.13
N VAL A 15 -0.27 -14.28 -2.29
CA VAL A 15 -0.51 -15.17 -1.16
C VAL A 15 0.72 -15.29 -0.28
N MET A 16 1.25 -14.15 0.15
CA MET A 16 2.45 -14.11 0.99
C MET A 16 2.14 -13.53 2.37
N ASP A 17 2.84 -14.03 3.37
CA ASP A 17 2.79 -13.48 4.72
C ASP A 17 3.88 -12.42 4.83
N LEU A 18 3.46 -11.17 4.79
CA LEU A 18 4.36 -10.02 4.85
C LEU A 18 4.05 -9.16 6.08
N ARG A 19 3.54 -9.78 7.14
CA ARG A 19 3.20 -9.04 8.37
C ARG A 19 4.43 -8.36 8.94
N GLN A 20 4.23 -7.12 9.35
CA GLN A 20 5.28 -6.31 9.99
C GLN A 20 6.51 -6.10 9.10
N MET A 21 6.39 -6.35 7.81
CA MET A 21 7.46 -6.07 6.85
C MET A 21 7.72 -4.57 6.81
N LYS A 22 8.98 -4.20 6.70
CA LYS A 22 9.36 -2.79 6.59
C LYS A 22 9.95 -2.52 5.22
N PHE A 23 9.34 -1.58 4.51
CA PHE A 23 9.85 -1.07 3.23
C PHE A 23 10.26 0.37 3.48
N ILE A 24 11.55 0.66 3.37
CA ILE A 24 12.09 1.95 3.76
C ILE A 24 12.85 2.57 2.58
N ASN A 25 12.51 3.83 2.25
CA ASN A 25 13.18 4.59 1.20
C ASN A 25 13.25 3.81 -0.13
N SER A 26 12.19 3.09 -0.46
CA SER A 26 12.23 2.16 -1.59
C SER A 26 11.31 2.61 -2.71
N LEU A 27 11.65 2.24 -3.94
CA LEU A 27 10.79 2.41 -5.10
C LEU A 27 10.05 1.09 -5.32
N ILE A 28 8.73 1.14 -5.21
CA ILE A 28 7.84 -0.02 -5.38
C ILE A 28 6.86 0.35 -6.50
N GLN A 29 7.36 0.34 -7.74
CA GLN A 29 6.60 0.81 -8.89
C GLN A 29 6.18 -0.35 -9.77
N ASP A 30 4.95 -0.30 -10.27
CA ASP A 30 4.40 -1.33 -11.16
C ASP A 30 4.39 -2.72 -10.51
N CYS A 31 4.21 -2.77 -9.21
CA CYS A 31 4.15 -4.02 -8.47
C CYS A 31 2.71 -4.43 -8.22
N GLY A 32 2.51 -5.70 -7.85
CA GLY A 32 1.21 -6.19 -7.44
C GLY A 32 1.29 -6.91 -6.12
N PHE A 33 0.40 -6.57 -5.21
CA PHE A 33 0.20 -7.31 -3.96
C PHE A 33 -1.20 -7.88 -4.00
N GLU A 34 -1.31 -9.21 -4.06
CA GLU A 34 -2.59 -9.88 -4.15
C GLU A 34 -2.71 -10.97 -3.09
N GLU A 35 -3.77 -10.90 -2.30
CA GLU A 35 -4.06 -11.86 -1.24
C GLU A 35 -2.92 -12.00 -0.23
N CYS A 36 -2.18 -10.91 0.00
CA CYS A 36 -1.08 -10.90 0.95
C CYS A 36 -1.56 -10.45 2.33
N ASN A 37 -0.89 -10.95 3.36
CA ASN A 37 -1.10 -10.46 4.70
C ASN A 37 -0.02 -9.42 4.99
N LEU A 38 -0.43 -8.15 4.99
CA LEU A 38 0.45 -7.00 5.23
C LEU A 38 0.09 -6.30 6.53
N GLU A 39 -0.48 -7.02 7.48
CA GLU A 39 -0.87 -6.42 8.75
C GLU A 39 0.34 -5.80 9.44
N LYS A 40 0.18 -4.54 9.84
CA LYS A 40 1.23 -3.76 10.51
C LYS A 40 2.48 -3.54 9.65
N ALA A 41 2.39 -3.74 8.33
CA ALA A 41 3.52 -3.43 7.46
C ALA A 41 3.78 -1.93 7.45
N LEU A 42 5.05 -1.56 7.32
CA LEU A 42 5.47 -0.16 7.26
C LEU A 42 6.00 0.14 5.87
N PHE A 43 5.40 1.16 5.23
CA PHE A 43 5.88 1.69 3.96
C PHE A 43 6.38 3.12 4.23
N ASP A 44 7.65 3.23 4.61
CA ASP A 44 8.25 4.50 5.03
C ASP A 44 8.98 5.15 3.86
N ASN A 45 8.52 6.31 3.48
CA ASN A 45 9.13 7.10 2.40
C ASN A 45 9.29 6.29 1.11
N CYS A 46 8.24 5.52 0.75
CA CYS A 46 8.23 4.71 -0.46
C CYS A 46 7.44 5.38 -1.55
N ASN A 47 7.82 5.11 -2.80
CA ASN A 47 7.05 5.52 -3.96
C ASN A 47 6.32 4.29 -4.50
N LEU A 48 4.99 4.32 -4.42
CA LEU A 48 4.13 3.19 -4.78
C LEU A 48 3.40 3.42 -6.10
N LEU A 49 4.01 4.16 -7.01
CA LEU A 49 3.39 4.52 -8.28
C LEU A 49 2.98 3.29 -9.07
N GLN A 50 1.71 3.25 -9.49
CA GLN A 50 1.14 2.17 -10.31
C GLN A 50 1.23 0.78 -9.66
N THR A 51 1.36 0.73 -8.35
CA THR A 51 1.33 -0.52 -7.61
C THR A 51 -0.12 -0.85 -7.26
N VAL A 52 -0.50 -2.10 -7.47
CA VAL A 52 -1.87 -2.58 -7.28
C VAL A 52 -1.97 -3.40 -6.01
N PHE A 53 -3.00 -3.12 -5.21
CA PHE A 53 -3.30 -3.86 -3.98
C PHE A 53 -4.67 -4.50 -4.12
N ILE A 54 -4.74 -5.83 -4.14
CA ILE A 54 -5.99 -6.57 -4.31
C ILE A 54 -6.14 -7.63 -3.23
N LYS A 55 -7.23 -7.58 -2.48
CA LYS A 55 -7.61 -8.58 -1.48
C LYS A 55 -6.55 -8.79 -0.41
N ASN A 56 -5.88 -7.73 0.00
CA ASN A 56 -4.85 -7.82 1.04
C ASN A 56 -5.42 -7.48 2.41
N ASN A 57 -4.77 -8.00 3.45
CA ASN A 57 -4.97 -7.56 4.81
C ASN A 57 -3.97 -6.43 5.08
N LEU A 58 -4.47 -5.20 5.12
CA LEU A 58 -3.67 -4.01 5.37
C LEU A 58 -4.00 -3.40 6.72
N LYS A 59 -4.54 -4.18 7.64
CA LYS A 59 -4.87 -3.66 8.96
C LYS A 59 -3.64 -3.09 9.64
N LYS A 60 -3.77 -1.87 10.14
CA LYS A 60 -2.69 -1.19 10.87
C LYS A 60 -1.43 -0.98 10.05
N ALA A 61 -1.48 -1.15 8.73
CA ALA A 61 -0.35 -0.80 7.88
C ALA A 61 -0.16 0.72 7.88
N ASN A 62 1.09 1.14 7.75
CA ASN A 62 1.43 2.56 7.82
C ASN A 62 1.96 3.06 6.48
N PHE A 63 1.19 3.96 5.86
CA PHE A 63 1.55 4.60 4.58
C PHE A 63 1.75 6.11 4.76
N GLU A 64 1.92 6.60 5.98
CA GLU A 64 1.90 8.04 6.25
C GLU A 64 2.98 8.82 5.50
N THR A 65 4.15 8.23 5.32
CA THR A 65 5.27 8.91 4.69
C THR A 65 5.49 8.48 3.24
N SER A 66 4.62 7.63 2.73
CA SER A 66 4.72 7.16 1.34
C SER A 66 3.86 8.00 0.41
N LYS A 67 4.10 7.85 -0.89
CA LYS A 67 3.40 8.64 -1.90
C LYS A 67 2.98 7.77 -3.07
N ASN A 68 2.04 8.30 -3.86
CA ASN A 68 1.55 7.71 -5.10
C ASN A 68 0.87 6.36 -4.89
N TYR A 69 0.46 6.04 -3.66
CA TYR A 69 -0.33 4.82 -3.44
C TYR A 69 -1.77 5.07 -3.89
N LEU A 70 -2.39 4.01 -4.40
CA LEU A 70 -3.80 4.03 -4.79
C LEU A 70 -4.39 2.71 -4.32
N ILE A 71 -5.15 2.75 -3.24
CA ILE A 71 -5.64 1.56 -2.57
C ILE A 71 -7.17 1.59 -2.55
N ASP A 72 -7.77 0.56 -3.13
CA ASP A 72 -9.22 0.40 -3.13
C ASP A 72 -9.66 -0.22 -1.81
N SER A 73 -10.37 0.54 -0.98
CA SER A 73 -10.84 0.06 0.30
C SER A 73 -11.89 -1.04 0.18
N LYS A 74 -12.51 -1.21 -0.99
CA LYS A 74 -13.45 -2.29 -1.24
C LYS A 74 -12.74 -3.61 -1.52
N GLN A 75 -11.49 -3.55 -1.93
CA GLN A 75 -10.69 -4.71 -2.28
C GLN A 75 -9.69 -5.10 -1.21
N ASN A 76 -9.56 -4.29 -0.16
CA ASN A 76 -8.55 -4.51 0.87
C ASN A 76 -9.14 -4.18 2.23
N ASP A 77 -8.64 -4.87 3.26
CA ASP A 77 -9.00 -4.54 4.63
C ASP A 77 -8.01 -3.51 5.14
N ILE A 78 -8.47 -2.26 5.30
CA ILE A 78 -7.61 -1.15 5.71
C ILE A 78 -7.93 -0.65 7.12
N GLN A 79 -8.51 -1.49 7.95
CA GLN A 79 -8.90 -1.11 9.30
C GLN A 79 -7.69 -0.61 10.10
N ASN A 80 -7.79 0.61 10.63
CA ASN A 80 -6.73 1.24 11.42
C ASN A 80 -5.42 1.45 10.68
N ALA A 81 -5.44 1.41 9.33
CA ALA A 81 -4.28 1.77 8.54
C ALA A 81 -4.09 3.29 8.57
N LEU A 82 -2.85 3.74 8.43
CA LEU A 82 -2.48 5.15 8.51
C LEU A 82 -2.15 5.70 7.12
N PHE A 83 -2.76 6.82 6.80
CA PHE A 83 -2.59 7.49 5.52
C PHE A 83 -2.41 8.99 5.74
N THR A 84 -1.89 9.70 4.73
CA THR A 84 -1.76 11.15 4.76
C THR A 84 -2.49 11.79 3.59
N LEU A 85 -2.98 13.01 3.78
CA LEU A 85 -3.45 13.83 2.68
C LEU A 85 -2.23 14.43 1.94
N PRO A 86 -2.32 14.62 0.63
CA PRO A 86 -3.47 14.44 -0.25
C PRO A 86 -3.65 12.99 -0.75
N GLU A 87 -2.70 12.10 -0.48
CA GLU A 87 -2.74 10.73 -1.03
C GLU A 87 -4.00 9.97 -0.58
N ALA A 88 -4.45 10.19 0.66
CA ALA A 88 -5.65 9.52 1.17
C ALA A 88 -6.90 9.87 0.36
N LEU A 89 -6.92 11.00 -0.32
CA LEU A 89 -8.05 11.39 -1.16
C LEU A 89 -8.25 10.45 -2.34
N SER A 90 -7.24 9.67 -2.69
CA SER A 90 -7.37 8.70 -3.78
C SER A 90 -8.46 7.67 -3.50
N PHE A 91 -8.78 7.40 -2.24
CA PHE A 91 -9.85 6.47 -1.88
C PHE A 91 -11.19 6.92 -2.42
N LEU A 92 -11.40 8.23 -2.54
CA LEU A 92 -12.68 8.77 -2.97
C LEU A 92 -12.97 8.46 -4.43
N SER A 93 -11.96 8.12 -5.22
CA SER A 93 -12.15 7.76 -6.60
C SER A 93 -12.88 6.41 -6.76
N PHE A 94 -12.91 5.61 -5.69
CA PHE A 94 -13.59 4.31 -5.69
C PHE A 94 -14.98 4.36 -5.07
N LEU A 95 -15.40 5.53 -4.58
CA LEU A 95 -16.70 5.67 -3.92
C LEU A 95 -17.73 6.23 -4.90
N PRO A 96 -19.03 5.86 -4.75
CA PRO A 96 -20.07 6.38 -5.63
C PRO A 96 -20.50 7.78 -5.21
N ILE A 97 -19.57 8.65 -4.88
CA ILE A 97 -19.85 10.03 -4.52
C ILE A 97 -19.04 10.96 -5.40
N LYS A 98 -19.55 12.18 -5.54
CA LYS A 98 -18.85 13.20 -6.32
C LYS A 98 -18.15 14.18 -5.39
N ILE A 99 -16.92 14.51 -5.74
CA ILE A 99 -16.14 15.50 -5.04
C ILE A 99 -16.25 16.82 -5.81
N LYS A 100 -16.63 17.85 -5.10
CA LYS A 100 -16.76 19.19 -5.70
C LYS A 100 -15.66 20.10 -5.19
#